data_90bc99c09633e60bf8b5466fbbfa2e5b
#
_entry.id   90bc99c09633e60bf8b5466fbbfa2e5b
#
_cell.length_a   1.000
_cell.length_b   1.000
_cell.length_c   1.000
_cell.angle_alpha   90.00
_cell.angle_beta   90.00
_cell.angle_gamma   90.00
#
_symmetry.space_group_name_H-M   'P 1'
#
loop_
_entity.id
_entity.type
_entity.pdbx_description
1 polymer ?
#
loop_
_entity_poly.entity_id
_entity_poly.type
_entity_poly.pdbx_seq_one_letter_code
_entity_poly.pdbx_strand_id
1 'polypeptide(L)'
;MPKKKKNSKKSITAENEFPKISILTPLYNRNKWLPLMIANIKYFDYPKEQLEWYILDSKDGEEDIRLIPNDFTKKNIEDMIYPVKLKYEYIPRKMTIAEKRTHLSKNMTHPYFANVDSDDIYVDSYLKYGIHLLKKSKVGLCGSPQMIFIYPHLDY
;
A
#
# COMPACT_ATOMS: atom_id res chain seq x y z
N MET A 1 0.46 -32.29 46.73
CA MET A 1 0.27 -30.86 46.42
C MET A 1 0.51 -30.64 44.94
N PRO A 2 -0.47 -30.23 44.13
CA PRO A 2 -0.27 -30.01 42.70
C PRO A 2 0.34 -28.63 42.47
N LYS A 3 1.43 -28.59 41.69
CA LYS A 3 2.10 -27.35 41.26
C LYS A 3 1.22 -26.59 40.26
N LYS A 4 0.78 -25.39 40.62
CA LYS A 4 0.10 -24.44 39.70
C LYS A 4 1.06 -24.04 38.59
N LYS A 5 0.74 -24.43 37.33
CA LYS A 5 1.38 -23.88 36.13
C LYS A 5 1.00 -22.41 36.04
N LYS A 6 1.98 -21.50 36.17
CA LYS A 6 1.84 -20.08 35.82
C LYS A 6 1.69 -19.99 34.31
N ASN A 7 0.49 -19.72 33.83
CA ASN A 7 0.28 -19.26 32.46
C ASN A 7 0.86 -17.82 32.33
N SER A 8 2.06 -17.72 31.76
CA SER A 8 2.58 -16.42 31.34
C SER A 8 1.73 -15.94 30.14
N LYS A 9 0.81 -15.01 30.38
CA LYS A 9 0.23 -14.22 29.29
C LYS A 9 1.38 -13.44 28.66
N LYS A 10 1.84 -13.89 27.45
CA LYS A 10 2.70 -13.07 26.60
C LYS A 10 1.94 -11.78 26.34
N SER A 11 2.48 -10.64 26.78
CA SER A 11 2.00 -9.31 26.37
C SER A 11 2.10 -9.23 24.86
N ILE A 12 0.96 -9.12 24.18
CA ILE A 12 0.92 -8.82 22.76
C ILE A 12 1.44 -7.40 22.64
N THR A 13 2.64 -7.22 22.12
CA THR A 13 3.18 -5.90 21.82
C THR A 13 2.38 -5.30 20.68
N ALA A 14 2.24 -3.96 20.62
CA ALA A 14 1.53 -3.26 19.55
C ALA A 14 2.04 -3.64 18.15
N GLU A 15 3.33 -3.97 18.02
CA GLU A 15 3.93 -4.50 16.77
C GLU A 15 3.33 -5.84 16.31
N ASN A 16 2.84 -6.67 17.24
CA ASN A 16 2.16 -7.92 16.88
C ASN A 16 0.71 -7.69 16.44
N GLU A 17 0.10 -6.60 16.84
CA GLU A 17 -1.25 -6.22 16.42
C GLU A 17 -1.24 -5.59 15.03
N PHE A 18 -0.33 -4.65 14.79
CA PHE A 18 -0.18 -3.90 13.54
C PHE A 18 1.21 -4.14 12.92
N PRO A 19 1.41 -5.23 12.16
CA PRO A 19 2.69 -5.48 11.50
C PRO A 19 2.98 -4.43 10.43
N LYS A 20 4.24 -4.31 10.06
CA LYS A 20 4.66 -3.43 8.96
C LYS A 20 4.14 -3.93 7.62
N ILE A 21 3.65 -3.00 6.79
CA ILE A 21 3.05 -3.28 5.49
C ILE A 21 3.72 -2.42 4.41
N SER A 22 4.10 -3.04 3.29
CA SER A 22 4.44 -2.32 2.06
C SER A 22 3.17 -2.17 1.19
N ILE A 23 2.76 -0.93 0.95
CA ILE A 23 1.69 -0.59 0.01
C ILE A 23 2.32 -0.51 -1.38
N LEU A 24 1.86 -1.33 -2.31
CA LEU A 24 2.45 -1.49 -3.63
C LEU A 24 1.56 -0.84 -4.70
N THR A 25 2.06 0.20 -5.36
CA THR A 25 1.34 0.92 -6.40
C THR A 25 2.09 0.85 -7.73
N PRO A 26 1.63 0.03 -8.69
CA PRO A 26 2.13 0.05 -10.06
C PRO A 26 1.58 1.27 -10.79
N LEU A 27 2.44 2.06 -11.43
CA LEU A 27 2.06 3.30 -12.08
C LEU A 27 2.51 3.34 -13.54
N TYR A 28 1.66 3.91 -14.40
CA TYR A 28 1.96 4.21 -15.79
C TYR A 28 1.10 5.37 -16.27
N ASN A 29 1.71 6.53 -16.48
CA ASN A 29 1.03 7.74 -16.97
C ASN A 29 -0.23 8.11 -16.17
N ARG A 30 -0.12 8.14 -14.85
CA ARG A 30 -1.23 8.32 -13.90
C ARG A 30 -1.07 9.51 -12.96
N ASN A 31 -0.25 10.50 -13.33
CA ASN A 31 0.09 11.66 -12.48
C ASN A 31 -1.15 12.42 -11.98
N LYS A 32 -2.20 12.50 -12.81
CA LYS A 32 -3.47 13.15 -12.44
C LYS A 32 -4.15 12.52 -11.23
N TRP A 33 -3.84 11.25 -10.90
CA TRP A 33 -4.43 10.52 -9.77
C TRP A 33 -3.62 10.67 -8.48
N LEU A 34 -2.51 11.42 -8.49
CA LEU A 34 -1.71 11.63 -7.28
C LEU A 34 -2.52 12.12 -6.07
N PRO A 35 -3.46 13.08 -6.19
CA PRO A 35 -4.28 13.50 -5.05
C PRO A 35 -5.11 12.35 -4.46
N LEU A 36 -5.68 11.48 -5.30
CA LEU A 36 -6.43 10.31 -4.85
C LEU A 36 -5.54 9.29 -4.15
N MET A 37 -4.37 9.00 -4.73
CA MET A 37 -3.40 8.09 -4.10
C MET A 37 -2.98 8.59 -2.71
N ILE A 38 -2.65 9.88 -2.56
CA ILE A 38 -2.31 10.49 -1.28
C ILE A 38 -3.50 10.40 -0.30
N ALA A 39 -4.72 10.66 -0.78
CA ALA A 39 -5.92 10.57 0.05
C ALA A 39 -6.10 9.14 0.60
N ASN A 40 -5.96 8.10 -0.21
CA ASN A 40 -6.02 6.71 0.24
C ASN A 40 -4.98 6.43 1.33
N ILE A 41 -3.70 6.82 1.12
CA ILE A 41 -2.62 6.60 2.10
C ILE A 41 -2.94 7.27 3.44
N LYS A 42 -3.47 8.50 3.40
CA LYS A 42 -3.84 9.26 4.60
C LYS A 42 -5.07 8.69 5.31
N TYR A 43 -6.01 8.15 4.53
CA TYR A 43 -7.32 7.72 5.04
C TYR A 43 -7.28 6.34 5.70
N PHE A 44 -6.34 5.45 5.36
CA PHE A 44 -6.26 4.13 5.99
C PHE A 44 -6.23 4.20 7.53
N ASP A 45 -7.14 3.47 8.19
CA ASP A 45 -7.12 3.24 9.65
C ASP A 45 -6.03 2.22 10.00
N TYR A 46 -4.78 2.70 9.97
CA TYR A 46 -3.59 1.91 10.29
C TYR A 46 -2.49 2.83 10.83
N PRO A 47 -1.66 2.38 11.80
CA PRO A 47 -0.51 3.16 12.28
C PRO A 47 0.41 3.54 11.12
N LYS A 48 0.55 4.84 10.86
CA LYS A 48 1.24 5.34 9.66
C LYS A 48 2.74 5.02 9.67
N GLU A 49 3.35 4.96 10.84
CA GLU A 49 4.75 4.58 11.06
C GLU A 49 5.04 3.10 10.72
N GLN A 50 3.99 2.28 10.59
CA GLN A 50 4.09 0.89 10.16
C GLN A 50 3.94 0.73 8.63
N LEU A 51 3.75 1.82 7.89
CA LEU A 51 3.51 1.81 6.46
C LEU A 51 4.72 2.29 5.67
N GLU A 52 4.97 1.62 4.56
CA GLU A 52 5.81 2.08 3.45
C GLU A 52 4.96 2.12 2.18
N TRP A 53 4.99 3.21 1.45
CA TRP A 53 4.36 3.31 0.15
C TRP A 53 5.42 3.16 -0.95
N TYR A 54 5.39 2.03 -1.66
CA TYR A 54 6.29 1.73 -2.74
C TYR A 54 5.60 1.90 -4.08
N ILE A 55 6.01 2.91 -4.84
CA ILE A 55 5.52 3.23 -6.17
C ILE A 55 6.54 2.77 -7.20
N LEU A 56 6.11 1.95 -8.15
CA LEU A 56 6.87 1.63 -9.35
C LEU A 56 6.24 2.31 -10.55
N ASP A 57 6.89 3.38 -11.00
CA ASP A 57 6.49 4.13 -12.19
C ASP A 57 7.27 3.64 -13.41
N SER A 58 6.62 3.55 -14.56
CA SER A 58 7.30 3.16 -15.80
C SER A 58 6.69 3.88 -16.98
N LYS A 59 7.51 4.10 -17.99
CA LYS A 59 7.09 4.78 -19.21
C LYS A 59 7.80 4.26 -20.43
N ASP A 60 7.11 4.32 -21.55
CA ASP A 60 7.67 4.24 -22.90
C ASP A 60 7.39 5.57 -23.62
N GLY A 61 8.32 6.03 -24.45
CA GLY A 61 8.18 7.18 -25.32
C GLY A 61 8.96 8.43 -24.89
N GLU A 62 8.90 9.46 -25.73
CA GLU A 62 9.79 10.61 -25.70
C GLU A 62 9.50 11.63 -24.59
N GLU A 63 8.25 11.69 -24.10
CA GLU A 63 7.90 12.62 -23.03
C GLU A 63 8.14 12.01 -21.65
N ASP A 64 9.02 12.60 -20.87
CA ASP A 64 9.31 12.18 -19.48
C ASP A 64 8.23 12.74 -18.51
N ILE A 65 7.12 12.03 -18.39
CA ILE A 65 6.04 12.37 -17.45
C ILE A 65 6.14 11.50 -16.21
N ARG A 66 7.26 11.58 -15.49
CA ARG A 66 7.41 10.90 -14.19
C ARG A 66 6.46 11.49 -13.17
N LEU A 67 5.94 10.65 -12.29
CA LEU A 67 5.20 11.14 -11.12
C LEU A 67 6.08 12.02 -10.23
N ILE A 68 7.32 11.61 -10.03
CA ILE A 68 8.31 12.32 -9.21
C ILE A 68 9.51 12.70 -10.09
N PRO A 69 9.50 13.87 -10.72
CA PRO A 69 10.57 14.31 -11.62
C PRO A 69 11.83 14.76 -10.89
N ASN A 70 11.73 15.17 -9.62
CA ASN A 70 12.84 15.73 -8.84
C ASN A 70 12.64 15.56 -7.33
N ASP A 71 13.69 15.87 -6.56
CA ASP A 71 13.70 15.75 -5.11
C ASP A 71 12.71 16.69 -4.41
N PHE A 72 12.43 17.86 -4.97
CA PHE A 72 11.44 18.79 -4.41
C PHE A 72 10.02 18.19 -4.44
N THR A 73 9.63 17.58 -5.58
CA THR A 73 8.35 16.88 -5.71
C THR A 73 8.27 15.70 -4.75
N LYS A 74 9.37 14.94 -4.64
CA LYS A 74 9.47 13.82 -3.70
C LYS A 74 9.24 14.27 -2.28
N LYS A 75 9.96 15.31 -1.84
CA LYS A 75 9.85 15.85 -0.49
C LYS A 75 8.44 16.33 -0.18
N ASN A 76 7.78 17.01 -1.13
CA ASN A 76 6.41 17.46 -0.93
C ASN A 76 5.44 16.28 -0.70
N ILE A 77 5.60 15.19 -1.44
CA ILE A 77 4.78 13.99 -1.24
C ILE A 77 5.09 13.35 0.12
N GLU A 78 6.36 13.21 0.48
CA GLU A 78 6.79 12.69 1.79
C GLU A 78 6.18 13.50 2.95
N ASP A 79 6.21 14.83 2.86
CA ASP A 79 5.65 15.72 3.87
C ASP A 79 4.11 15.56 3.99
N MET A 80 3.42 15.34 2.84
CA MET A 80 1.97 15.13 2.83
C MET A 80 1.53 13.81 3.46
N ILE A 81 2.34 12.75 3.36
CA ILE A 81 2.00 11.41 3.86
C ILE A 81 2.71 11.04 5.16
N TYR A 82 3.53 11.94 5.71
CA TYR A 82 4.27 11.69 6.95
C TYR A 82 3.34 11.12 8.05
N PRO A 83 3.76 10.10 8.81
CA PRO A 83 5.08 9.45 8.85
C PRO A 83 5.23 8.20 7.96
N VAL A 84 4.36 8.00 6.95
CA VAL A 84 4.50 6.90 5.97
C VAL A 84 5.79 7.11 5.16
N LYS A 85 6.58 6.05 5.01
CA LYS A 85 7.81 6.10 4.21
C LYS A 85 7.49 5.98 2.73
N LEU A 86 8.02 6.89 1.90
CA LEU A 86 7.91 6.83 0.45
C LEU A 86 9.13 6.12 -0.16
N LYS A 87 8.87 5.07 -0.94
CA LYS A 87 9.83 4.46 -1.85
C LYS A 87 9.33 4.63 -3.27
N TYR A 88 10.10 5.31 -4.09
CA TYR A 88 9.75 5.55 -5.50
C TYR A 88 10.84 5.03 -6.41
N GLU A 89 10.44 4.29 -7.42
CA GLU A 89 11.33 3.78 -8.45
C GLU A 89 10.74 4.07 -9.83
N TYR A 90 11.59 4.55 -10.74
CA TYR A 90 11.21 4.81 -12.12
C TYR A 90 12.02 3.94 -13.07
N ILE A 91 11.33 3.24 -13.96
CA ILE A 91 11.95 2.41 -15.00
C ILE A 91 11.59 2.99 -16.37
N PRO A 92 12.59 3.46 -17.17
CA PRO A 92 12.38 4.15 -18.44
C PRO A 92 12.09 3.17 -19.58
N ARG A 93 11.18 2.21 -19.37
CA ARG A 93 10.66 1.30 -20.39
C ARG A 93 9.24 0.91 -20.07
N LYS A 94 8.49 0.50 -21.10
CA LYS A 94 7.17 -0.08 -20.89
C LYS A 94 7.26 -1.38 -20.08
N MET A 95 6.39 -1.50 -19.11
CA MET A 95 6.21 -2.70 -18.31
C MET A 95 4.73 -3.09 -18.28
N THR A 96 4.46 -4.37 -18.37
CA THR A 96 3.13 -4.91 -18.12
C THR A 96 2.79 -4.80 -16.63
N ILE A 97 1.50 -4.85 -16.30
CA ILE A 97 1.06 -4.84 -14.90
C ILE A 97 1.62 -6.05 -14.11
N ALA A 98 1.73 -7.20 -14.76
CA ALA A 98 2.30 -8.40 -14.16
C ALA A 98 3.79 -8.25 -13.83
N GLU A 99 4.58 -7.66 -14.75
CA GLU A 99 6.00 -7.35 -14.49
C GLU A 99 6.13 -6.37 -13.31
N LYS A 100 5.32 -5.32 -13.26
CA LYS A 100 5.35 -4.33 -12.17
C LYS A 100 5.01 -4.97 -10.82
N ARG A 101 3.92 -5.73 -10.75
CA ARG A 101 3.52 -6.40 -9.49
C ARG A 101 4.58 -7.41 -9.04
N THR A 102 5.19 -8.14 -9.98
CA THR A 102 6.30 -9.04 -9.69
C THR A 102 7.54 -8.28 -9.19
N HIS A 103 7.88 -7.16 -9.82
CA HIS A 103 9.00 -6.33 -9.40
C HIS A 103 8.78 -5.75 -7.99
N LEU A 104 7.62 -5.15 -7.76
CA LEU A 104 7.23 -4.58 -6.47
C LEU A 104 7.28 -5.63 -5.35
N SER A 105 6.68 -6.82 -5.57
CA SER A 105 6.64 -7.87 -4.56
C SER A 105 8.01 -8.47 -4.24
N LYS A 106 8.93 -8.52 -5.20
CA LYS A 106 10.30 -8.99 -4.98
C LYS A 106 11.17 -7.98 -4.24
N ASN A 107 10.88 -6.69 -4.38
CA ASN A 107 11.69 -5.60 -3.85
C ASN A 107 11.02 -4.85 -2.67
N MET A 108 9.89 -5.34 -2.17
CA MET A 108 9.23 -4.80 -0.99
C MET A 108 10.09 -4.99 0.26
N THR A 109 9.92 -4.09 1.23
CA THR A 109 10.72 -4.08 2.45
C THR A 109 10.10 -4.92 3.57
N HIS A 110 8.77 -4.99 3.61
CA HIS A 110 8.04 -5.57 4.73
C HIS A 110 7.45 -6.95 4.40
N PRO A 111 7.19 -7.80 5.42
CA PRO A 111 6.70 -9.17 5.21
C PRO A 111 5.25 -9.24 4.72
N TYR A 112 4.48 -8.16 4.94
CA TYR A 112 3.13 -8.02 4.42
C TYR A 112 3.08 -6.94 3.36
N PHE A 113 2.25 -7.14 2.35
CA PHE A 113 1.99 -6.11 1.36
C PHE A 113 0.51 -6.03 1.00
N ALA A 114 0.10 -4.87 0.51
CA ALA A 114 -1.20 -4.61 -0.05
C ALA A 114 -1.05 -3.97 -1.43
N ASN A 115 -1.75 -4.50 -2.43
CA ASN A 115 -1.85 -3.83 -3.73
C ASN A 115 -2.86 -2.69 -3.63
N VAL A 116 -2.44 -1.49 -4.01
CA VAL A 116 -3.27 -0.28 -4.04
C VAL A 116 -3.08 0.37 -5.41
N ASP A 117 -4.07 0.22 -6.27
CA ASP A 117 -4.03 0.78 -7.60
C ASP A 117 -4.29 2.31 -7.57
N SER A 118 -3.80 3.02 -8.57
CA SER A 118 -3.70 4.49 -8.55
C SER A 118 -5.04 5.21 -8.67
N ASP A 119 -6.03 4.58 -9.27
CA ASP A 119 -7.33 5.14 -9.66
C ASP A 119 -8.52 4.54 -8.89
N ASP A 120 -8.24 3.71 -7.89
CA ASP A 120 -9.25 3.12 -7.01
C ASP A 120 -9.39 3.89 -5.69
N ILE A 121 -10.59 3.83 -5.10
CA ILE A 121 -10.88 4.31 -3.74
C ILE A 121 -10.95 3.10 -2.80
N TYR A 122 -10.19 3.16 -1.73
CA TYR A 122 -10.14 2.11 -0.72
C TYR A 122 -10.84 2.56 0.56
N VAL A 123 -11.57 1.64 1.20
CA VAL A 123 -12.13 1.89 2.53
C VAL A 123 -11.01 2.01 3.56
N ASP A 124 -11.22 2.80 4.60
CA ASP A 124 -10.23 3.06 5.66
C ASP A 124 -9.72 1.77 6.34
N SER A 125 -10.61 0.82 6.57
CA SER A 125 -10.32 -0.47 7.21
C SER A 125 -9.60 -1.49 6.31
N TYR A 126 -9.34 -1.19 5.04
CA TYR A 126 -8.78 -2.12 4.06
C TYR A 126 -7.55 -2.87 4.57
N LEU A 127 -6.53 -2.15 5.06
CA LEU A 127 -5.29 -2.76 5.56
C LEU A 127 -5.53 -3.53 6.86
N LYS A 128 -6.25 -2.93 7.80
CA LYS A 128 -6.54 -3.50 9.12
C LYS A 128 -7.34 -4.80 9.00
N TYR A 129 -8.37 -4.78 8.18
CA TYR A 129 -9.21 -5.94 7.92
C TYR A 129 -8.44 -7.05 7.20
N GLY A 130 -7.63 -6.70 6.19
CA GLY A 130 -6.75 -7.65 5.49
C GLY A 130 -5.80 -8.38 6.43
N ILE A 131 -5.10 -7.66 7.31
CA ILE A 131 -4.21 -8.26 8.32
C ILE A 131 -4.99 -9.14 9.29
N HIS A 132 -6.17 -8.71 9.73
CA HIS A 132 -7.02 -9.52 10.59
C HIS A 132 -7.38 -10.86 9.93
N LEU A 133 -7.80 -10.84 8.68
CA LEU A 133 -8.15 -12.06 7.92
C LEU A 133 -6.96 -12.99 7.74
N LEU A 134 -5.80 -12.47 7.32
CA LEU A 134 -4.57 -13.27 7.14
C LEU A 134 -4.18 -13.99 8.43
N LYS A 135 -4.19 -13.27 9.55
CA LYS A 135 -3.83 -13.85 10.87
C LYS A 135 -4.86 -14.85 11.36
N LYS A 136 -6.16 -14.54 11.25
CA LYS A 136 -7.25 -15.39 11.73
C LYS A 136 -7.36 -16.68 10.95
N SER A 137 -7.25 -16.61 9.62
CA SER A 137 -7.43 -17.76 8.71
C SER A 137 -6.13 -18.51 8.44
N LYS A 138 -4.98 -17.98 8.86
CA LYS A 138 -3.64 -18.53 8.62
C LYS A 138 -3.36 -18.79 7.13
N VAL A 139 -3.85 -17.90 6.27
CA VAL A 139 -3.66 -17.97 4.81
C VAL A 139 -2.59 -16.99 4.36
N GLY A 140 -1.99 -17.26 3.19
CA GLY A 140 -0.96 -16.37 2.62
C GLY A 140 -1.52 -15.23 1.78
N LEU A 141 -2.82 -15.26 1.44
CA LEU A 141 -3.48 -14.27 0.58
C LEU A 141 -4.92 -14.06 1.03
N CYS A 142 -5.37 -12.81 1.01
CA CYS A 142 -6.78 -12.47 1.16
C CYS A 142 -7.16 -11.37 0.15
N GLY A 143 -8.44 -11.26 -0.14
CA GLY A 143 -9.01 -10.25 -1.02
C GLY A 143 -10.52 -10.19 -0.87
N SER A 144 -11.15 -9.15 -1.43
CA SER A 144 -12.60 -9.02 -1.50
C SER A 144 -13.08 -9.26 -2.94
N PRO A 145 -14.11 -10.07 -3.14
CA PRO A 145 -14.78 -10.18 -4.44
C PRO A 145 -15.79 -9.04 -4.65
N GLN A 146 -16.03 -8.20 -3.64
CA GLN A 146 -17.01 -7.10 -3.70
C GLN A 146 -16.31 -5.82 -4.13
N MET A 147 -16.82 -5.24 -5.21
CA MET A 147 -16.35 -3.98 -5.77
C MET A 147 -17.57 -3.12 -6.12
N ILE A 148 -17.51 -1.83 -5.79
CA ILE A 148 -18.51 -0.84 -6.16
C ILE A 148 -17.93 0.01 -7.28
N PHE A 149 -18.63 0.07 -8.41
CA PHE A 149 -18.29 0.96 -9.52
C PHE A 149 -19.15 2.22 -9.40
N ILE A 150 -18.49 3.39 -9.44
CA ILE A 150 -19.15 4.70 -9.40
C ILE A 150 -18.89 5.40 -10.73
N TYR A 151 -19.94 5.76 -11.43
CA TYR A 151 -19.90 6.51 -12.68
C TYR A 151 -20.50 7.90 -12.47
N PRO A 152 -19.71 8.91 -12.04
CA PRO A 152 -20.24 10.22 -11.62
C PRO A 152 -20.95 11.01 -12.74
N HIS A 153 -20.74 10.61 -14.00
CA HIS A 153 -21.35 11.23 -15.19
C HIS A 153 -22.64 10.55 -15.65
N LEU A 154 -23.06 9.49 -14.95
CA LEU A 154 -24.33 8.83 -15.19
C LEU A 154 -25.27 9.21 -14.05
N ASP A 155 -26.27 10.03 -14.38
CA ASP A 155 -27.37 10.33 -13.44
C ASP A 155 -28.22 9.07 -13.27
N TYR A 156 -28.19 8.47 -12.09
CA TYR A 156 -29.09 7.40 -11.64
C TYR A 156 -29.95 7.87 -10.49
#